data_0f9e3a997406104867b7d2bcdd005ab0
#
_entry.id   0f9e3a997406104867b7d2bcdd005ab0
#
_cell.length_a   1.000
_cell.length_b   1.000
_cell.length_c   1.000
_cell.angle_alpha   90.00
_cell.angle_beta   90.00
_cell.angle_gamma   90.00
#
_symmetry.space_group_name_H-M   'P 1'
#
loop_
_entity.id
_entity.type
_entity.pdbx_description
1 polymer ?
#
loop_
_entity_poly.entity_id
_entity_poly.type
_entity_poly.pdbx_seq_one_letter_code
_entity_poly.pdbx_strand_id
1 'polypeptide(L)'
;VAVQQHDLSEAAMTDDNTRPPVGGVRAGYGSPTGPRYQPRSLVTSQGGDTARSARAMPRSGSGKKEILCAFGIDVDAVAGWLGSYGGEHSPCDISRGLFAGEVGVPRLVKLFDRLGVRTSWFIPGHSIETFPAQCKMVVDAGHEIGMHGYSHENPISMTPEQEERVMDKCIELIERLSGRRPTGYVAPWWEFSTVTNELLLKKGIKYDHSLMNNDFHPFYVRVGDSWTLIDYSKHPDEWMKPLVRGEETDLIDIPGSWYLDDLPPMMFIKSAPNSHGFIKPRDIEELWCDQFDWVYREYDYAVFTMTIHPDVSGRPQVLLMLERVFDYISKHAGVKFCTFDEIADDFRRRHPRQGAAAQAAHAG
;
A
#
# COMPACT_ATOMS: atom_id res chain seq x y z
N VAL A 1 -23.96 -11.12 -54.29
CA VAL A 1 -22.99 -12.17 -54.19
C VAL A 1 -23.20 -12.88 -52.87
N ALA A 2 -23.44 -14.17 -52.91
CA ALA A 2 -24.05 -15.05 -51.91
C ALA A 2 -23.35 -15.05 -50.52
N VAL A 3 -24.17 -15.03 -49.48
CA VAL A 3 -23.82 -15.37 -48.09
C VAL A 3 -24.03 -16.86 -47.94
N GLN A 4 -22.94 -17.60 -47.63
CA GLN A 4 -23.03 -18.99 -47.20
C GLN A 4 -23.27 -19.04 -45.68
N GLN A 5 -24.43 -19.59 -45.31
CA GLN A 5 -24.69 -20.11 -43.95
C GLN A 5 -23.88 -21.39 -43.75
N HIS A 6 -23.09 -21.44 -42.67
CA HIS A 6 -22.54 -22.68 -42.15
C HIS A 6 -23.35 -23.13 -40.92
N ASP A 7 -23.84 -24.34 -41.10
CA ASP A 7 -24.57 -25.18 -40.15
C ASP A 7 -23.78 -25.45 -38.89
N LEU A 8 -24.41 -25.24 -37.71
CA LEU A 8 -23.88 -25.69 -36.42
C LEU A 8 -24.55 -27.03 -36.09
N SER A 9 -23.84 -28.10 -36.39
CA SER A 9 -24.21 -29.43 -35.90
C SER A 9 -23.69 -29.64 -34.47
N GLU A 10 -24.56 -30.17 -33.64
CA GLU A 10 -24.39 -30.62 -32.27
C GLU A 10 -23.08 -31.41 -32.03
N ALA A 11 -22.28 -30.96 -31.04
CA ALA A 11 -21.30 -31.79 -30.38
C ALA A 11 -21.73 -31.98 -28.92
N ALA A 12 -21.94 -33.24 -28.57
CA ALA A 12 -22.40 -33.71 -27.27
C ALA A 12 -21.50 -33.25 -26.13
N MET A 13 -22.11 -32.68 -25.11
CA MET A 13 -21.49 -32.45 -23.80
C MET A 13 -21.29 -33.81 -23.12
N THR A 14 -20.05 -34.20 -22.91
CA THR A 14 -19.71 -35.19 -21.90
C THR A 14 -19.40 -34.48 -20.59
N ASP A 15 -20.27 -34.70 -19.63
CA ASP A 15 -20.17 -34.26 -18.23
C ASP A 15 -19.07 -35.12 -17.56
N ASP A 16 -17.88 -34.55 -17.34
CA ASP A 16 -16.88 -35.16 -16.47
C ASP A 16 -16.64 -34.25 -15.25
N ASN A 17 -17.51 -34.45 -14.26
CA ASN A 17 -17.55 -33.68 -13.02
C ASN A 17 -16.80 -34.47 -11.93
N THR A 18 -15.46 -34.48 -11.99
CA THR A 18 -14.61 -35.01 -10.92
C THR A 18 -13.72 -33.93 -10.30
N ARG A 19 -14.33 -33.03 -9.53
CA ARG A 19 -13.61 -32.29 -8.51
C ARG A 19 -13.89 -32.92 -7.15
N PRO A 20 -12.87 -33.19 -6.32
CA PRO A 20 -13.09 -33.67 -4.96
C PRO A 20 -13.78 -32.56 -4.13
N PRO A 21 -14.69 -32.89 -3.20
CA PRO A 21 -15.36 -31.91 -2.37
C PRO A 21 -14.36 -31.27 -1.42
N VAL A 22 -14.28 -29.96 -1.43
CA VAL A 22 -13.61 -29.18 -0.40
C VAL A 22 -14.45 -29.37 0.88
N GLY A 23 -13.91 -30.12 1.82
CA GLY A 23 -14.54 -30.41 3.11
C GLY A 23 -14.72 -29.14 3.92
N GLY A 24 -15.90 -28.56 3.86
CA GLY A 24 -16.31 -27.51 4.78
C GLY A 24 -16.51 -28.08 6.17
N VAL A 25 -15.56 -27.87 7.07
CA VAL A 25 -15.75 -28.12 8.51
C VAL A 25 -16.73 -27.06 9.01
N ARG A 26 -17.99 -27.43 9.15
CA ARG A 26 -18.95 -26.68 9.97
C ARG A 26 -18.55 -26.83 11.42
N ALA A 27 -17.81 -25.88 11.97
CA ALA A 27 -17.70 -25.73 13.40
C ALA A 27 -19.06 -25.27 13.94
N GLY A 28 -19.80 -26.22 14.59
CA GLY A 28 -20.98 -25.89 15.36
C GLY A 28 -20.57 -25.12 16.61
N TYR A 29 -20.68 -23.79 16.57
CA TYR A 29 -20.62 -22.99 17.78
C TYR A 29 -21.93 -23.15 18.54
N GLY A 30 -21.90 -23.93 19.64
CA GLY A 30 -22.97 -23.94 20.64
C GLY A 30 -23.10 -22.53 21.22
N SER A 31 -24.31 -22.00 21.19
CA SER A 31 -24.61 -20.70 21.78
C SER A 31 -24.32 -20.70 23.28
N PRO A 32 -23.44 -19.80 23.80
CA PRO A 32 -23.35 -19.64 25.24
C PRO A 32 -24.59 -18.88 25.73
N THR A 33 -25.31 -19.49 26.68
CA THR A 33 -26.37 -18.81 27.45
C THR A 33 -25.72 -17.85 28.46
N GLY A 34 -25.33 -16.68 27.99
CA GLY A 34 -24.95 -15.57 28.83
C GLY A 34 -26.06 -14.50 28.88
N PRO A 35 -26.10 -13.64 29.90
CA PRO A 35 -27.15 -12.65 30.05
C PRO A 35 -27.19 -11.72 28.83
N ARG A 36 -28.40 -11.57 28.23
CA ARG A 36 -28.64 -10.68 27.08
C ARG A 36 -28.33 -9.24 27.46
N TYR A 37 -27.37 -8.64 26.75
CA TYR A 37 -27.17 -7.20 26.78
C TYR A 37 -28.43 -6.49 26.27
N GLN A 38 -29.07 -5.70 27.12
CA GLN A 38 -30.14 -4.80 26.70
C GLN A 38 -29.51 -3.44 26.37
N PRO A 39 -29.65 -2.93 25.14
CA PRO A 39 -29.18 -1.60 24.83
C PRO A 39 -30.01 -0.56 25.57
N ARG A 40 -29.34 0.32 26.31
CA ARG A 40 -29.99 1.50 26.90
C ARG A 40 -30.54 2.37 25.78
N SER A 41 -31.80 2.78 25.95
CA SER A 41 -32.52 3.68 25.04
C SER A 41 -31.69 4.92 24.71
N LEU A 42 -31.45 5.14 23.42
CA LEU A 42 -30.91 6.38 22.89
C LEU A 42 -31.91 7.53 23.19
N VAL A 43 -31.49 8.45 24.01
CA VAL A 43 -32.15 9.76 24.14
C VAL A 43 -31.83 10.51 22.84
N THR A 44 -32.86 10.73 22.02
CA THR A 44 -32.78 11.62 20.86
C THR A 44 -32.64 13.08 21.35
N SER A 45 -31.42 13.61 21.28
CA SER A 45 -31.22 15.07 21.38
C SER A 45 -31.26 15.66 19.97
N GLN A 46 -32.14 16.59 19.79
CA GLN A 46 -32.34 17.40 18.58
C GLN A 46 -31.06 18.16 18.19
N GLY A 47 -30.91 18.38 16.89
CA GLY A 47 -29.77 18.98 16.24
C GLY A 47 -29.37 20.36 16.81
N GLY A 48 -28.07 20.50 16.94
CA GLY A 48 -27.38 21.76 17.11
C GLY A 48 -26.06 21.63 16.39
N ASP A 49 -25.86 22.50 15.43
CA ASP A 49 -24.58 22.71 14.73
C ASP A 49 -23.54 23.12 15.79
N THR A 50 -22.77 22.18 16.27
CA THR A 50 -21.63 22.47 17.13
C THR A 50 -20.36 22.29 16.27
N ALA A 51 -19.84 23.43 15.77
CA ALA A 51 -18.43 23.53 15.46
C ALA A 51 -17.64 22.96 16.66
N ARG A 52 -17.03 21.79 16.49
CA ARG A 52 -16.14 21.19 17.48
C ARG A 52 -14.96 22.14 17.68
N SER A 53 -15.04 22.95 18.74
CA SER A 53 -13.88 23.61 19.32
C SER A 53 -12.89 22.50 19.69
N ALA A 54 -11.76 22.47 19.01
CA ALA A 54 -10.66 21.58 19.34
C ALA A 54 -10.27 21.81 20.81
N ARG A 55 -10.67 20.91 21.68
CA ARG A 55 -10.26 20.92 23.08
C ARG A 55 -8.79 20.55 23.12
N ALA A 56 -7.92 21.53 23.32
CA ALA A 56 -6.48 21.31 23.45
C ALA A 56 -6.23 20.30 24.59
N MET A 57 -5.85 19.09 24.22
CA MET A 57 -5.39 18.08 25.17
C MET A 57 -4.00 18.49 25.72
N PRO A 58 -3.67 18.19 26.98
CA PRO A 58 -2.35 18.52 27.54
C PRO A 58 -1.26 17.80 26.76
N ARG A 59 -0.23 18.54 26.35
CA ARG A 59 0.95 18.02 25.65
C ARG A 59 1.77 17.12 26.56
N SER A 60 2.05 15.89 26.16
CA SER A 60 2.94 14.97 26.89
C SER A 60 4.42 15.06 26.46
N GLY A 61 4.74 15.78 25.37
CA GLY A 61 6.10 15.95 24.87
C GLY A 61 6.69 17.31 25.21
N SER A 62 7.92 17.33 25.70
CA SER A 62 8.70 18.55 26.01
C SER A 62 9.63 18.99 24.87
N GLY A 63 9.64 18.25 23.73
CA GLY A 63 10.56 18.42 22.61
C GLY A 63 9.98 19.24 21.44
N LYS A 64 10.85 19.64 20.51
CA LYS A 64 10.47 20.23 19.24
C LYS A 64 9.84 19.15 18.37
N LYS A 65 8.57 19.33 17.96
CA LYS A 65 7.88 18.40 17.05
C LYS A 65 8.56 18.34 15.68
N GLU A 66 8.72 17.14 15.16
CA GLU A 66 9.21 16.88 13.81
C GLU A 66 8.49 15.65 13.26
N ILE A 67 7.38 15.88 12.56
CA ILE A 67 6.56 14.84 11.95
C ILE A 67 6.76 14.90 10.44
N LEU A 68 7.35 13.87 9.87
CA LEU A 68 7.56 13.74 8.43
C LEU A 68 6.34 13.07 7.82
N CYS A 69 5.62 13.81 6.99
CA CYS A 69 4.43 13.31 6.29
C CYS A 69 4.76 13.05 4.81
N ALA A 70 4.26 11.95 4.28
CA ALA A 70 4.46 11.61 2.88
C ALA A 70 3.21 10.96 2.28
N PHE A 71 3.04 11.15 0.96
CA PHE A 71 2.12 10.38 0.15
C PHE A 71 2.91 9.40 -0.72
N GLY A 72 2.57 8.11 -0.62
CA GLY A 72 2.90 7.07 -1.57
C GLY A 72 1.75 6.93 -2.57
N ILE A 73 2.05 6.97 -3.86
CA ILE A 73 1.03 6.84 -4.91
C ILE A 73 1.31 5.58 -5.71
N ASP A 74 0.47 4.56 -5.54
CA ASP A 74 0.58 3.30 -6.25
C ASP A 74 -0.25 3.37 -7.53
N VAL A 75 0.44 3.36 -8.69
CA VAL A 75 -0.21 3.54 -10.01
C VAL A 75 -0.58 2.17 -10.57
N ASP A 76 -1.44 1.46 -9.87
CA ASP A 76 -1.88 0.12 -10.25
C ASP A 76 -2.56 0.11 -11.60
N ALA A 77 -3.54 0.97 -11.79
CA ALA A 77 -4.21 1.15 -13.06
C ALA A 77 -4.60 -0.20 -13.69
N VAL A 78 -4.26 -0.44 -14.97
CA VAL A 78 -4.57 -1.72 -15.64
C VAL A 78 -3.79 -2.88 -15.01
N ALA A 79 -2.57 -2.66 -14.50
CA ALA A 79 -1.76 -3.70 -13.87
C ALA A 79 -2.47 -4.34 -12.67
N GLY A 80 -3.12 -3.54 -11.81
CA GLY A 80 -3.91 -4.06 -10.68
C GLY A 80 -5.02 -5.01 -11.11
N TRP A 81 -5.70 -4.74 -12.23
CA TRP A 81 -6.75 -5.61 -12.77
C TRP A 81 -6.21 -6.89 -13.39
N LEU A 82 -4.96 -6.87 -13.92
CA LEU A 82 -4.30 -8.06 -14.46
C LEU A 82 -3.78 -8.99 -13.36
N GLY A 83 -3.10 -8.41 -12.36
CA GLY A 83 -2.35 -9.20 -11.39
C GLY A 83 -3.09 -9.51 -10.10
N SER A 84 -4.07 -8.68 -9.69
CA SER A 84 -4.55 -8.74 -8.31
C SER A 84 -6.05 -8.64 -8.13
N TYR A 85 -6.73 -7.78 -8.86
CA TYR A 85 -8.14 -7.46 -8.58
C TYR A 85 -9.13 -8.45 -9.18
N GLY A 86 -8.67 -9.36 -10.07
CA GLY A 86 -9.52 -10.39 -10.67
C GLY A 86 -10.56 -9.82 -11.62
N GLY A 87 -10.14 -9.00 -12.56
CA GLY A 87 -10.96 -8.39 -13.62
C GLY A 87 -10.33 -8.47 -14.99
N GLU A 88 -9.31 -9.30 -15.17
CA GLU A 88 -8.48 -9.42 -16.36
C GLU A 88 -9.26 -9.78 -17.64
N HIS A 89 -10.39 -10.45 -17.51
CA HIS A 89 -11.28 -10.80 -18.63
C HIS A 89 -12.43 -9.82 -18.84
N SER A 90 -12.53 -8.75 -18.03
CA SER A 90 -13.63 -7.78 -18.08
C SER A 90 -13.18 -6.47 -18.71
N PRO A 91 -13.61 -6.13 -19.96
CA PRO A 91 -13.34 -4.82 -20.54
C PRO A 91 -13.83 -3.66 -19.67
N CYS A 92 -14.90 -3.87 -18.91
CA CYS A 92 -15.42 -2.86 -17.98
C CYS A 92 -14.50 -2.62 -16.79
N ASP A 93 -13.89 -3.68 -16.24
CA ASP A 93 -12.95 -3.54 -15.13
C ASP A 93 -11.59 -2.99 -15.63
N ILE A 94 -11.11 -3.47 -16.78
CA ILE A 94 -9.93 -2.87 -17.46
C ILE A 94 -10.13 -1.37 -17.72
N SER A 95 -11.35 -0.94 -18.10
CA SER A 95 -11.65 0.49 -18.31
C SER A 95 -11.51 1.32 -17.03
N ARG A 96 -11.65 0.72 -15.85
CA ARG A 96 -11.39 1.38 -14.56
C ARG A 96 -9.90 1.64 -14.36
N GLY A 97 -9.06 0.70 -14.78
CA GLY A 97 -7.61 0.90 -14.83
C GLY A 97 -7.18 1.96 -15.85
N LEU A 98 -7.85 2.02 -17.01
CA LEU A 98 -7.63 3.11 -17.98
C LEU A 98 -7.99 4.49 -17.37
N PHE A 99 -9.08 4.57 -16.61
CA PHE A 99 -9.43 5.80 -15.88
C PHE A 99 -8.28 6.21 -14.92
N ALA A 100 -7.70 5.26 -14.19
CA ALA A 100 -6.63 5.55 -13.24
C ALA A 100 -5.42 6.20 -13.96
N GLY A 101 -4.94 5.57 -15.03
CA GLY A 101 -3.81 6.09 -15.80
C GLY A 101 -4.13 7.40 -16.52
N GLU A 102 -5.21 7.44 -17.30
CA GLU A 102 -5.50 8.56 -18.21
C GLU A 102 -6.11 9.79 -17.50
N VAL A 103 -6.84 9.59 -16.41
CA VAL A 103 -7.57 10.65 -15.71
C VAL A 103 -7.08 10.84 -14.29
N GLY A 104 -6.88 9.75 -13.53
CA GLY A 104 -6.48 9.78 -12.14
C GLY A 104 -5.10 10.39 -11.94
N VAL A 105 -4.09 9.86 -12.65
CA VAL A 105 -2.70 10.37 -12.59
C VAL A 105 -2.62 11.87 -12.88
N PRO A 106 -3.14 12.41 -14.01
CA PRO A 106 -3.08 13.85 -14.26
C PRO A 106 -3.77 14.70 -13.18
N ARG A 107 -4.87 14.20 -12.60
CA ARG A 107 -5.56 14.91 -11.52
C ARG A 107 -4.73 14.98 -10.24
N LEU A 108 -4.07 13.89 -9.86
CA LEU A 108 -3.21 13.85 -8.68
C LEU A 108 -1.95 14.69 -8.87
N VAL A 109 -1.29 14.62 -10.03
CA VAL A 109 -0.15 15.52 -10.35
C VAL A 109 -0.56 16.98 -10.20
N LYS A 110 -1.71 17.37 -10.78
CA LYS A 110 -2.25 18.74 -10.64
C LYS A 110 -2.58 19.10 -9.18
N LEU A 111 -3.07 18.15 -8.38
CA LEU A 111 -3.36 18.35 -6.96
C LEU A 111 -2.06 18.68 -6.22
N PHE A 112 -1.04 17.82 -6.33
CA PHE A 112 0.22 17.98 -5.59
C PHE A 112 1.03 19.19 -6.05
N ASP A 113 0.97 19.54 -7.34
CA ASP A 113 1.53 20.81 -7.85
C ASP A 113 0.88 22.03 -7.15
N ARG A 114 -0.46 22.04 -7.05
CA ARG A 114 -1.22 23.11 -6.36
C ARG A 114 -0.92 23.17 -4.86
N LEU A 115 -0.69 22.02 -4.22
CA LEU A 115 -0.34 21.93 -2.80
C LEU A 115 1.15 22.26 -2.55
N GLY A 116 1.97 22.32 -3.60
CA GLY A 116 3.40 22.62 -3.51
C GLY A 116 4.21 21.50 -2.84
N VAL A 117 3.80 20.24 -2.97
CA VAL A 117 4.49 19.10 -2.36
C VAL A 117 4.99 18.11 -3.39
N ARG A 118 6.18 17.54 -3.12
CA ARG A 118 6.68 16.38 -3.83
C ARG A 118 6.23 15.11 -3.11
N THR A 119 5.96 14.08 -3.87
CA THR A 119 5.45 12.79 -3.40
C THR A 119 6.21 11.64 -4.04
N SER A 120 6.02 10.43 -3.55
CA SER A 120 6.68 9.22 -4.08
C SER A 120 5.66 8.38 -4.83
N TRP A 121 5.96 8.05 -6.09
CA TRP A 121 5.08 7.31 -6.99
C TRP A 121 5.67 5.93 -7.26
N PHE A 122 4.95 4.90 -6.87
CA PHE A 122 5.33 3.51 -7.10
C PHE A 122 4.56 3.01 -8.32
N ILE A 123 5.30 2.79 -9.41
CA ILE A 123 4.68 2.61 -10.72
C ILE A 123 5.00 1.22 -11.24
N PRO A 124 4.01 0.32 -11.43
CA PRO A 124 4.20 -0.95 -12.09
C PRO A 124 4.80 -0.76 -13.49
N GLY A 125 5.68 -1.69 -13.89
CA GLY A 125 6.28 -1.64 -15.23
C GLY A 125 5.25 -1.59 -16.35
N HIS A 126 4.16 -2.35 -16.22
CA HIS A 126 3.02 -2.33 -17.14
C HIS A 126 2.38 -0.93 -17.26
N SER A 127 2.22 -0.23 -16.14
CA SER A 127 1.66 1.13 -16.13
C SER A 127 2.60 2.12 -16.82
N ILE A 128 3.93 1.97 -16.67
CA ILE A 128 4.91 2.79 -17.42
C ILE A 128 4.77 2.57 -18.94
N GLU A 129 4.64 1.33 -19.39
CA GLU A 129 4.54 1.02 -20.81
C GLU A 129 3.15 1.34 -21.40
N THR A 130 2.09 1.28 -20.59
CA THR A 130 0.71 1.59 -21.03
C THR A 130 0.41 3.09 -21.04
N PHE A 131 0.94 3.84 -20.07
CA PHE A 131 0.67 5.28 -19.87
C PHE A 131 1.94 6.12 -19.89
N PRO A 132 2.81 6.04 -20.91
CA PRO A 132 4.11 6.71 -20.90
C PRO A 132 4.04 8.21 -20.77
N ALA A 133 3.02 8.85 -21.36
CA ALA A 133 2.82 10.29 -21.25
C ALA A 133 2.44 10.72 -19.83
N GLN A 134 1.56 9.99 -19.17
CA GLN A 134 1.12 10.28 -17.81
C GLN A 134 2.24 10.01 -16.79
N CYS A 135 2.97 8.91 -16.94
CA CYS A 135 4.15 8.63 -16.12
C CYS A 135 5.24 9.70 -16.32
N LYS A 136 5.42 10.18 -17.55
CA LYS A 136 6.33 11.31 -17.83
C LYS A 136 5.91 12.60 -17.13
N MET A 137 4.59 12.90 -17.04
CA MET A 137 4.10 14.06 -16.28
C MET A 137 4.51 13.99 -14.81
N VAL A 138 4.50 12.81 -14.19
CA VAL A 138 4.93 12.60 -12.80
C VAL A 138 6.42 12.94 -12.64
N VAL A 139 7.26 12.45 -13.56
CA VAL A 139 8.70 12.74 -13.57
C VAL A 139 8.96 14.24 -13.76
N ASP A 140 8.27 14.88 -14.73
CA ASP A 140 8.44 16.28 -15.06
C ASP A 140 8.00 17.22 -13.92
N ALA A 141 7.05 16.78 -13.09
CA ALA A 141 6.64 17.48 -11.87
C ALA A 141 7.66 17.32 -10.71
N GLY A 142 8.73 16.56 -10.91
CA GLY A 142 9.81 16.39 -9.93
C GLY A 142 9.48 15.45 -8.78
N HIS A 143 8.50 14.58 -8.96
CA HIS A 143 8.17 13.54 -7.99
C HIS A 143 9.20 12.40 -8.01
N GLU A 144 9.28 11.65 -6.91
CA GLU A 144 10.08 10.44 -6.82
C GLU A 144 9.36 9.28 -7.53
N ILE A 145 10.14 8.37 -8.15
CA ILE A 145 9.62 7.16 -8.80
C ILE A 145 10.26 5.94 -8.16
N GLY A 146 9.42 5.04 -7.63
CA GLY A 146 9.78 3.73 -7.08
C GLY A 146 9.16 2.57 -7.86
N MET A 147 9.56 1.35 -7.49
CA MET A 147 9.08 0.10 -8.11
C MET A 147 7.80 -0.40 -7.45
N HIS A 148 6.93 -1.06 -8.26
CA HIS A 148 5.70 -1.71 -7.77
C HIS A 148 5.33 -2.95 -8.60
N GLY A 149 6.26 -3.89 -8.77
CA GLY A 149 6.06 -5.02 -9.68
C GLY A 149 5.93 -4.60 -11.15
N TYR A 150 5.63 -5.56 -12.03
CA TYR A 150 5.38 -5.27 -13.45
C TYR A 150 3.87 -5.19 -13.77
N SER A 151 3.11 -6.28 -13.51
CA SER A 151 1.64 -6.33 -13.66
C SER A 151 0.93 -6.47 -12.29
N HIS A 152 1.53 -5.94 -11.23
CA HIS A 152 1.03 -6.05 -9.87
C HIS A 152 0.91 -7.52 -9.42
N GLU A 153 1.93 -8.32 -9.76
CA GLU A 153 2.02 -9.73 -9.38
C GLU A 153 2.22 -9.89 -7.88
N ASN A 154 1.56 -10.89 -7.27
CA ASN A 154 1.83 -11.24 -5.88
C ASN A 154 3.20 -11.93 -5.75
N PRO A 155 4.18 -11.37 -5.02
CA PRO A 155 5.51 -11.95 -4.87
C PRO A 155 5.51 -13.39 -4.32
N ILE A 156 4.56 -13.74 -3.44
CA ILE A 156 4.44 -15.09 -2.86
C ILE A 156 4.19 -16.17 -3.94
N SER A 157 3.54 -15.79 -5.04
CA SER A 157 3.19 -16.71 -6.12
C SER A 157 4.30 -16.90 -7.17
N MET A 158 5.38 -16.13 -7.08
CA MET A 158 6.49 -16.19 -8.03
C MET A 158 7.61 -17.13 -7.55
N THR A 159 8.37 -17.68 -8.49
CA THR A 159 9.68 -18.24 -8.15
C THR A 159 10.69 -17.11 -7.92
N PRO A 160 11.79 -17.36 -7.19
CA PRO A 160 12.83 -16.35 -7.00
C PRO A 160 13.36 -15.75 -8.31
N GLU A 161 13.51 -16.57 -9.35
CA GLU A 161 13.98 -16.14 -10.66
C GLU A 161 12.95 -15.24 -11.38
N GLN A 162 11.65 -15.55 -11.22
CA GLN A 162 10.57 -14.72 -11.76
C GLN A 162 10.55 -13.36 -11.08
N GLU A 163 10.61 -13.35 -9.74
CA GLU A 163 10.60 -12.11 -8.95
C GLU A 163 11.84 -11.24 -9.27
N GLU A 164 13.04 -11.84 -9.35
CA GLU A 164 14.24 -11.12 -9.74
C GLU A 164 14.11 -10.53 -11.14
N ARG A 165 13.56 -11.28 -12.11
CA ARG A 165 13.38 -10.81 -13.49
C ARG A 165 12.36 -9.67 -13.58
N VAL A 166 11.29 -9.72 -12.80
CA VAL A 166 10.30 -8.62 -12.67
C VAL A 166 10.98 -7.35 -12.16
N MET A 167 11.75 -7.47 -11.08
CA MET A 167 12.49 -6.31 -10.52
C MET A 167 13.46 -5.71 -11.56
N ASP A 168 14.23 -6.53 -12.27
CA ASP A 168 15.16 -6.07 -13.30
C ASP A 168 14.44 -5.30 -14.42
N LYS A 169 13.30 -5.80 -14.88
CA LYS A 169 12.48 -5.13 -15.90
C LYS A 169 11.95 -3.80 -15.41
N CYS A 170 11.49 -3.74 -14.16
CA CYS A 170 10.98 -2.49 -13.57
C CYS A 170 12.09 -1.44 -13.43
N ILE A 171 13.27 -1.84 -12.96
CA ILE A 171 14.43 -0.96 -12.87
C ILE A 171 14.78 -0.38 -14.24
N GLU A 172 14.88 -1.24 -15.29
CA GLU A 172 15.15 -0.80 -16.66
C GLU A 172 14.13 0.23 -17.15
N LEU A 173 12.84 0.00 -16.90
CA LEU A 173 11.77 0.89 -17.33
C LEU A 173 11.80 2.23 -16.60
N ILE A 174 12.04 2.23 -15.29
CA ILE A 174 12.13 3.44 -14.49
C ILE A 174 13.37 4.26 -14.86
N GLU A 175 14.52 3.61 -15.06
CA GLU A 175 15.74 4.29 -15.54
C GLU A 175 15.51 4.96 -16.90
N ARG A 176 14.82 4.27 -17.81
CA ARG A 176 14.47 4.83 -19.14
C ARG A 176 13.51 6.00 -19.04
N LEU A 177 12.51 5.92 -18.13
CA LEU A 177 11.49 6.95 -17.95
C LEU A 177 12.05 8.21 -17.29
N SER A 178 12.81 8.05 -16.20
CA SER A 178 13.22 9.13 -15.29
C SER A 178 14.65 9.56 -15.44
N GLY A 179 15.49 8.75 -16.09
CA GLY A 179 16.96 8.94 -16.15
C GLY A 179 17.65 8.61 -14.82
N ARG A 180 16.95 8.02 -13.86
CA ARG A 180 17.47 7.67 -12.52
C ARG A 180 17.07 6.26 -12.13
N ARG A 181 17.97 5.57 -11.44
CA ARG A 181 17.68 4.28 -10.82
C ARG A 181 16.71 4.46 -9.65
N PRO A 182 15.67 3.60 -9.52
CA PRO A 182 14.78 3.66 -8.36
C PRO A 182 15.55 3.30 -7.09
N THR A 183 15.21 3.98 -6.00
CA THR A 183 15.77 3.72 -4.66
C THR A 183 14.76 3.07 -3.72
N GLY A 184 13.49 3.10 -4.09
CA GLY A 184 12.37 2.61 -3.30
C GLY A 184 11.56 1.52 -3.97
N TYR A 185 10.91 0.71 -3.14
CA TYR A 185 10.01 -0.36 -3.54
C TYR A 185 8.76 -0.37 -2.66
N VAL A 186 7.63 -0.70 -3.27
CA VAL A 186 6.40 -1.13 -2.59
C VAL A 186 5.98 -2.45 -3.20
N ALA A 187 5.76 -3.45 -2.38
CA ALA A 187 5.31 -4.74 -2.87
C ALA A 187 3.83 -4.68 -3.27
N PRO A 188 3.46 -5.21 -4.44
CA PRO A 188 2.06 -5.42 -4.77
C PRO A 188 1.33 -6.17 -3.65
N TRP A 189 0.14 -5.70 -3.26
CA TRP A 189 -0.63 -6.22 -2.12
C TRP A 189 0.06 -6.10 -0.74
N TRP A 190 1.18 -5.39 -0.64
CA TRP A 190 2.05 -5.45 0.54
C TRP A 190 2.37 -6.89 0.97
N GLU A 191 2.69 -7.73 -0.02
CA GLU A 191 3.04 -9.13 0.16
C GLU A 191 4.49 -9.38 -0.25
N PHE A 192 5.22 -10.13 0.58
CA PHE A 192 6.60 -10.53 0.32
C PHE A 192 6.72 -12.03 0.10
N SER A 193 7.57 -12.42 -0.84
CA SER A 193 8.12 -13.76 -0.88
C SER A 193 9.21 -13.93 0.19
N THR A 194 9.68 -15.15 0.38
CA THR A 194 10.78 -15.41 1.34
C THR A 194 12.12 -14.82 0.90
N VAL A 195 12.25 -14.35 -0.34
CA VAL A 195 13.50 -13.82 -0.93
C VAL A 195 13.41 -12.34 -1.30
N THR A 196 12.26 -11.70 -1.18
CA THR A 196 12.07 -10.30 -1.58
C THR A 196 13.12 -9.37 -0.98
N ASN A 197 13.34 -9.45 0.33
CA ASN A 197 14.31 -8.59 1.02
C ASN A 197 15.75 -8.77 0.51
N GLU A 198 16.14 -10.02 0.25
CA GLU A 198 17.48 -10.35 -0.28
C GLU A 198 17.64 -9.82 -1.71
N LEU A 199 16.59 -9.91 -2.53
CA LEU A 199 16.59 -9.37 -3.89
C LEU A 199 16.67 -7.84 -3.87
N LEU A 200 15.92 -7.15 -3.01
CA LEU A 200 15.98 -5.70 -2.87
C LEU A 200 17.39 -5.23 -2.49
N LEU A 201 18.01 -5.90 -1.52
CA LEU A 201 19.40 -5.65 -1.13
C LEU A 201 20.37 -5.89 -2.30
N LYS A 202 20.24 -7.01 -3.01
CA LYS A 202 21.06 -7.36 -4.19
C LYS A 202 20.93 -6.30 -5.30
N LYS A 203 19.74 -5.72 -5.47
CA LYS A 203 19.48 -4.67 -6.47
C LYS A 203 19.88 -3.27 -5.98
N GLY A 204 20.33 -3.12 -4.73
CA GLY A 204 20.76 -1.83 -4.15
C GLY A 204 19.60 -0.89 -3.86
N ILE A 205 18.41 -1.42 -3.60
CA ILE A 205 17.25 -0.65 -3.15
C ILE A 205 17.51 -0.15 -1.72
N LYS A 206 17.21 1.12 -1.49
CA LYS A 206 17.50 1.81 -0.22
C LYS A 206 16.40 1.59 0.81
N TYR A 207 15.14 1.59 0.36
CA TYR A 207 13.99 1.44 1.25
C TYR A 207 12.86 0.66 0.59
N ASP A 208 12.06 0.06 1.46
CA ASP A 208 10.78 -0.55 1.18
C ASP A 208 9.67 0.17 1.95
N HIS A 209 8.42 0.04 1.49
CA HIS A 209 7.23 0.52 2.18
C HIS A 209 6.14 -0.56 2.11
N SER A 210 6.40 -1.72 2.74
CA SER A 210 5.44 -2.84 2.68
C SER A 210 5.25 -3.55 4.00
N LEU A 211 6.24 -3.54 4.88
CA LEU A 211 6.15 -4.21 6.17
C LEU A 211 5.43 -3.34 7.21
N MET A 212 4.85 -3.99 8.20
CA MET A 212 4.01 -3.36 9.24
C MET A 212 4.50 -3.70 10.66
N ASN A 213 5.82 -3.86 10.84
CA ASN A 213 6.41 -4.16 12.14
C ASN A 213 6.32 -2.99 13.12
N ASN A 214 6.17 -1.80 12.60
CA ASN A 214 5.88 -0.55 13.31
C ASN A 214 4.79 0.20 12.53
N ASP A 215 4.27 1.27 13.07
CA ASP A 215 3.25 2.10 12.43
C ASP A 215 3.77 3.50 12.06
N PHE A 216 4.59 4.12 12.92
CA PHE A 216 5.02 5.53 12.74
C PHE A 216 6.52 5.76 12.87
N HIS A 217 7.33 4.69 12.90
CA HIS A 217 8.78 4.79 12.90
C HIS A 217 9.39 3.84 11.88
N PRO A 218 10.24 4.31 10.97
CA PRO A 218 11.01 3.43 10.10
C PRO A 218 11.90 2.49 10.91
N PHE A 219 12.27 1.38 10.32
CA PHE A 219 13.16 0.40 10.94
C PHE A 219 14.03 -0.28 9.88
N TYR A 220 15.12 -0.89 10.33
CA TYR A 220 15.94 -1.73 9.46
C TYR A 220 15.29 -3.10 9.29
N VAL A 221 15.16 -3.52 8.04
CA VAL A 221 14.57 -4.81 7.65
C VAL A 221 15.50 -5.95 8.06
N ARG A 222 14.92 -7.06 8.54
CA ARG A 222 15.68 -8.29 8.82
C ARG A 222 15.52 -9.30 7.69
N VAL A 223 16.55 -10.11 7.49
CA VAL A 223 16.50 -11.32 6.68
C VAL A 223 16.66 -12.54 7.60
N GLY A 224 16.03 -13.65 7.23
CA GLY A 224 16.10 -14.89 8.00
C GLY A 224 15.15 -14.97 9.19
N ASP A 225 14.18 -14.06 9.32
CA ASP A 225 13.04 -14.25 10.25
C ASP A 225 12.35 -15.58 9.91
N SER A 226 12.09 -16.41 10.91
CA SER A 226 11.44 -17.71 10.70
C SER A 226 10.38 -18.00 11.75
N TRP A 227 9.35 -18.71 11.32
CA TRP A 227 8.24 -19.14 12.16
C TRP A 227 7.81 -20.56 11.80
N THR A 228 7.18 -21.25 12.74
CA THR A 228 6.73 -22.63 12.53
C THR A 228 5.23 -22.63 12.19
N LEU A 229 4.90 -23.24 11.07
CA LEU A 229 3.49 -23.41 10.68
C LEU A 229 2.79 -24.41 11.60
N ILE A 230 1.51 -24.14 11.88
CA ILE A 230 0.66 -25.09 12.63
C ILE A 230 0.38 -26.30 11.73
N ASP A 231 0.65 -27.48 12.24
CA ASP A 231 0.32 -28.76 11.60
C ASP A 231 -0.46 -29.63 12.57
N TYR A 232 -1.78 -29.65 12.43
CA TYR A 232 -2.67 -30.41 13.30
C TYR A 232 -2.50 -31.94 13.19
N SER A 233 -1.76 -32.46 12.22
CA SER A 233 -1.41 -33.87 12.13
C SER A 233 -0.27 -34.29 13.06
N LYS A 234 0.43 -33.32 13.64
CA LYS A 234 1.58 -33.51 14.52
C LYS A 234 1.28 -33.24 15.99
N HIS A 235 2.18 -33.68 16.85
CA HIS A 235 2.10 -33.33 18.26
C HIS A 235 2.27 -31.81 18.43
N PRO A 236 1.50 -31.15 19.33
CA PRO A 236 1.54 -29.69 19.50
C PRO A 236 2.94 -29.13 19.78
N ASP A 237 3.79 -29.84 20.51
CA ASP A 237 5.18 -29.41 20.82
C ASP A 237 6.06 -29.24 19.56
N GLU A 238 5.68 -29.82 18.42
CA GLU A 238 6.42 -29.66 17.18
C GLU A 238 6.18 -28.31 16.51
N TRP A 239 5.02 -27.71 16.74
CA TRP A 239 4.65 -26.42 16.13
C TRP A 239 4.43 -25.28 17.13
N MET A 240 4.29 -25.55 18.44
CA MET A 240 4.25 -24.51 19.47
C MET A 240 5.64 -23.90 19.70
N LYS A 241 6.13 -23.14 18.73
CA LYS A 241 7.45 -22.50 18.78
C LYS A 241 7.30 -21.00 18.53
N PRO A 242 8.07 -20.15 19.25
CA PRO A 242 8.06 -18.72 18.99
C PRO A 242 8.71 -18.40 17.64
N LEU A 243 8.41 -17.21 17.11
CA LEU A 243 9.13 -16.64 15.98
C LEU A 243 10.62 -16.46 16.35
N VAL A 244 11.50 -16.85 15.44
CA VAL A 244 12.94 -16.59 15.55
C VAL A 244 13.27 -15.40 14.66
N ARG A 245 13.86 -14.36 15.25
CA ARG A 245 14.27 -13.17 14.50
C ARG A 245 15.59 -13.40 13.80
N GLY A 246 15.67 -12.99 12.56
CA GLY A 246 16.88 -12.97 11.75
C GLY A 246 17.76 -11.75 12.02
N GLU A 247 18.61 -11.43 11.08
CA GLU A 247 19.59 -10.35 11.19
C GLU A 247 19.14 -9.08 10.47
N GLU A 248 19.37 -7.92 11.10
CA GLU A 248 19.09 -6.62 10.48
C GLU A 248 20.03 -6.35 9.31
N THR A 249 19.47 -5.75 8.28
CA THR A 249 20.17 -5.37 7.04
C THR A 249 20.28 -3.86 6.88
N ASP A 250 20.82 -3.39 5.76
CA ASP A 250 20.88 -1.95 5.44
C ASP A 250 19.62 -1.46 4.69
N LEU A 251 18.66 -2.34 4.40
CA LEU A 251 17.36 -2.00 3.84
C LEU A 251 16.50 -1.36 4.93
N ILE A 252 15.92 -0.22 4.63
CA ILE A 252 15.01 0.49 5.55
C ILE A 252 13.58 0.16 5.14
N ASP A 253 12.72 -0.17 6.11
CA ASP A 253 11.29 -0.14 5.90
C ASP A 253 10.69 1.17 6.43
N ILE A 254 9.89 1.81 5.60
CA ILE A 254 9.02 2.92 5.98
C ILE A 254 7.63 2.30 6.15
N PRO A 255 7.08 2.22 7.37
CA PRO A 255 5.93 1.38 7.62
C PRO A 255 4.74 1.63 6.71
N GLY A 256 4.20 0.56 6.12
CA GLY A 256 2.89 0.55 5.48
C GLY A 256 1.77 0.45 6.52
N SER A 257 0.55 0.86 6.15
CA SER A 257 -0.61 0.71 7.02
C SER A 257 -1.91 0.60 6.21
N TRP A 258 -2.59 -0.53 6.32
CA TRP A 258 -3.94 -0.71 5.75
C TRP A 258 -4.96 0.34 6.25
N TYR A 259 -4.68 1.00 7.38
CA TYR A 259 -5.55 2.05 7.95
C TYR A 259 -5.24 3.45 7.40
N LEU A 260 -4.15 3.60 6.64
CA LEU A 260 -3.75 4.83 5.95
C LEU A 260 -3.68 4.62 4.42
N ASP A 261 -4.43 3.65 3.93
CA ASP A 261 -4.59 3.30 2.53
C ASP A 261 -6.02 3.64 2.05
N ASP A 262 -6.13 4.24 0.86
CA ASP A 262 -7.41 4.66 0.29
C ASP A 262 -8.17 3.50 -0.40
N LEU A 263 -7.46 2.44 -0.81
CA LEU A 263 -8.01 1.38 -1.66
C LEU A 263 -8.99 0.47 -0.90
N PRO A 264 -8.65 -0.15 0.26
CA PRO A 264 -9.54 -1.08 0.93
C PRO A 264 -10.92 -0.49 1.25
N PRO A 265 -11.04 0.75 1.78
CA PRO A 265 -12.33 1.32 2.13
C PRO A 265 -13.10 1.90 0.93
N MET A 266 -12.43 2.38 -0.11
CA MET A 266 -13.07 3.22 -1.13
C MET A 266 -13.07 2.64 -2.54
N MET A 267 -12.43 1.48 -2.77
CA MET A 267 -12.46 0.79 -4.06
C MET A 267 -13.33 -0.46 -4.01
N PHE A 268 -14.36 -0.49 -4.86
CA PHE A 268 -15.18 -1.70 -5.03
C PHE A 268 -14.51 -2.68 -6.00
N ILE A 269 -14.18 -3.87 -5.51
CA ILE A 269 -13.62 -4.97 -6.29
C ILE A 269 -14.57 -6.15 -6.19
N LYS A 270 -15.17 -6.58 -7.31
CA LYS A 270 -16.20 -7.61 -7.34
C LYS A 270 -15.74 -8.97 -6.81
N SER A 271 -14.49 -9.32 -7.05
CA SER A 271 -13.87 -10.60 -6.64
C SER A 271 -13.32 -10.59 -5.22
N ALA A 272 -13.10 -9.42 -4.61
CA ALA A 272 -12.52 -9.27 -3.29
C ALA A 272 -13.60 -8.95 -2.24
N PRO A 273 -14.03 -9.92 -1.42
CA PRO A 273 -15.14 -9.74 -0.48
C PRO A 273 -14.86 -8.70 0.61
N ASN A 274 -13.60 -8.33 0.81
CA ASN A 274 -13.18 -7.33 1.80
C ASN A 274 -13.03 -5.92 1.21
N SER A 275 -13.11 -5.76 -0.11
CA SER A 275 -13.10 -4.45 -0.77
C SER A 275 -14.54 -3.99 -0.99
N HIS A 276 -15.16 -3.45 0.06
CA HIS A 276 -16.56 -3.06 0.01
C HIS A 276 -16.79 -1.85 -0.88
N GLY A 277 -15.81 -0.95 -0.98
CA GLY A 277 -16.00 0.32 -1.63
C GLY A 277 -17.10 1.14 -0.96
N PHE A 278 -17.46 2.27 -1.54
CA PHE A 278 -18.63 3.05 -1.11
C PHE A 278 -18.56 3.64 0.32
N ILE A 279 -17.42 3.54 1.01
CA ILE A 279 -17.21 4.25 2.26
C ILE A 279 -17.14 5.75 1.93
N LYS A 280 -17.85 6.54 2.71
CA LYS A 280 -17.88 7.97 2.52
C LYS A 280 -16.50 8.58 2.79
N PRO A 281 -15.90 9.36 1.86
CA PRO A 281 -14.57 9.93 2.06
C PRO A 281 -14.41 10.76 3.35
N ARG A 282 -15.49 11.33 3.88
CA ARG A 282 -15.46 12.05 5.18
C ARG A 282 -15.14 11.16 6.37
N ASP A 283 -15.58 9.89 6.33
CA ASP A 283 -15.33 8.95 7.42
C ASP A 283 -13.85 8.51 7.39
N ILE A 284 -13.27 8.39 6.19
CA ILE A 284 -11.83 8.13 6.02
C ILE A 284 -10.98 9.36 6.39
N GLU A 285 -11.43 10.56 6.04
CA GLU A 285 -10.81 11.81 6.47
C GLU A 285 -10.72 11.89 8.00
N GLU A 286 -11.82 11.59 8.69
CA GLU A 286 -11.88 11.57 10.17
C GLU A 286 -10.91 10.52 10.73
N LEU A 287 -10.91 9.30 10.17
CA LEU A 287 -10.00 8.22 10.56
C LEU A 287 -8.53 8.63 10.43
N TRP A 288 -8.13 9.24 9.32
CA TRP A 288 -6.75 9.66 9.08
C TRP A 288 -6.34 10.84 9.98
N CYS A 289 -7.24 11.80 10.18
CA CYS A 289 -6.99 12.93 11.08
C CYS A 289 -6.88 12.49 12.55
N ASP A 290 -7.72 11.56 13.01
CA ASP A 290 -7.65 11.03 14.38
C ASP A 290 -6.33 10.26 14.63
N GLN A 291 -5.86 9.49 13.63
CA GLN A 291 -4.53 8.85 13.71
C GLN A 291 -3.41 9.89 13.77
N PHE A 292 -3.49 10.92 12.91
CA PHE A 292 -2.50 11.99 12.92
C PHE A 292 -2.49 12.74 14.26
N ASP A 293 -3.65 13.04 14.83
CA ASP A 293 -3.77 13.72 16.13
C ASP A 293 -3.12 12.92 17.26
N TRP A 294 -3.33 11.59 17.23
CA TRP A 294 -2.68 10.70 18.19
C TRP A 294 -1.15 10.72 18.03
N VAL A 295 -0.65 10.56 16.80
CA VAL A 295 0.79 10.62 16.48
C VAL A 295 1.38 11.97 16.92
N TYR A 296 0.76 13.07 16.55
CA TYR A 296 1.23 14.40 16.89
C TYR A 296 1.25 14.66 18.41
N ARG A 297 0.32 14.05 19.15
CA ARG A 297 0.29 14.15 20.61
C ARG A 297 1.40 13.32 21.24
N GLU A 298 1.58 12.06 20.84
CA GLU A 298 2.41 11.09 21.55
C GLU A 298 3.89 11.16 21.17
N TYR A 299 4.24 11.55 19.94
CA TYR A 299 5.61 11.53 19.45
C TYR A 299 6.18 12.92 19.22
N ASP A 300 7.46 13.13 19.58
CA ASP A 300 8.22 14.31 19.16
C ASP A 300 8.81 14.12 17.75
N TYR A 301 9.15 12.90 17.36
CA TYR A 301 9.54 12.50 16.01
C TYR A 301 8.70 11.30 15.57
N ALA A 302 8.15 11.37 14.37
CA ALA A 302 7.45 10.26 13.72
C ALA A 302 7.38 10.46 12.20
N VAL A 303 7.05 9.39 11.47
CA VAL A 303 6.62 9.45 10.08
C VAL A 303 5.11 9.22 10.00
N PHE A 304 4.43 9.87 9.07
CA PHE A 304 3.01 9.69 8.81
C PHE A 304 2.83 9.53 7.30
N THR A 305 2.72 8.29 6.86
CA THR A 305 2.71 7.90 5.45
C THR A 305 1.32 7.45 5.04
N MET A 306 0.80 8.06 3.99
CA MET A 306 -0.52 7.78 3.42
C MET A 306 -0.35 7.17 2.04
N THR A 307 -0.94 6.00 1.80
CA THR A 307 -0.91 5.32 0.51
C THR A 307 -2.20 5.58 -0.24
N ILE A 308 -2.07 6.01 -1.49
CA ILE A 308 -3.22 6.36 -2.33
C ILE A 308 -3.04 5.83 -3.75
N HIS A 309 -4.17 5.58 -4.40
CA HIS A 309 -4.22 5.01 -5.75
C HIS A 309 -4.97 5.93 -6.70
N PRO A 310 -4.49 6.21 -7.93
CA PRO A 310 -5.22 7.00 -8.93
C PRO A 310 -6.60 6.43 -9.26
N ASP A 311 -6.78 5.13 -9.08
CA ASP A 311 -8.06 4.41 -9.23
C ASP A 311 -9.14 4.95 -8.30
N VAL A 312 -8.75 5.32 -7.08
CA VAL A 312 -9.58 5.82 -5.98
C VAL A 312 -9.41 7.33 -5.82
N SER A 313 -8.19 7.76 -5.50
CA SER A 313 -7.88 9.17 -5.18
C SER A 313 -7.95 10.11 -6.39
N GLY A 314 -7.94 9.57 -7.62
CA GLY A 314 -8.29 10.33 -8.82
C GLY A 314 -9.77 10.73 -8.94
N ARG A 315 -10.64 10.24 -8.05
CA ARG A 315 -12.08 10.58 -8.04
C ARG A 315 -12.34 11.91 -7.35
N PRO A 316 -13.28 12.75 -7.85
CA PRO A 316 -13.50 14.11 -7.34
C PRO A 316 -13.75 14.20 -5.82
N GLN A 317 -14.54 13.28 -5.28
CA GLN A 317 -14.87 13.26 -3.84
C GLN A 317 -13.67 12.93 -2.96
N VAL A 318 -12.73 12.12 -3.45
CA VAL A 318 -11.50 11.75 -2.73
C VAL A 318 -10.44 12.85 -2.88
N LEU A 319 -10.32 13.47 -4.05
CA LEU A 319 -9.47 14.66 -4.23
C LEU A 319 -9.83 15.76 -3.23
N LEU A 320 -11.13 16.03 -3.03
CA LEU A 320 -11.59 17.01 -2.03
C LEU A 320 -11.28 16.56 -0.59
N MET A 321 -11.27 15.26 -0.31
CA MET A 321 -10.83 14.71 0.97
C MET A 321 -9.34 14.97 1.18
N LEU A 322 -8.50 14.64 0.20
CA LEU A 322 -7.05 14.83 0.27
C LEU A 322 -6.67 16.30 0.50
N GLU A 323 -7.35 17.25 -0.17
CA GLU A 323 -7.16 18.68 0.06
C GLU A 323 -7.39 19.05 1.53
N ARG A 324 -8.46 18.51 2.15
CA ARG A 324 -8.79 18.82 3.55
C ARG A 324 -7.84 18.14 4.53
N VAL A 325 -7.46 16.89 4.29
CA VAL A 325 -6.45 16.17 5.09
C VAL A 325 -5.11 16.93 5.05
N PHE A 326 -4.67 17.33 3.86
CA PHE A 326 -3.45 18.13 3.71
C PHE A 326 -3.54 19.47 4.46
N ASP A 327 -4.63 20.22 4.26
CA ASP A 327 -4.86 21.49 4.93
C ASP A 327 -4.91 21.34 6.46
N TYR A 328 -5.47 20.25 6.96
CA TYR A 328 -5.49 19.94 8.37
C TYR A 328 -4.09 19.67 8.92
N ILE A 329 -3.38 18.72 8.34
CA ILE A 329 -2.06 18.26 8.81
C ILE A 329 -1.01 19.37 8.69
N SER A 330 -1.00 20.13 7.60
CA SER A 330 0.01 21.16 7.32
C SER A 330 -0.02 22.35 8.27
N LYS A 331 -1.12 22.55 9.02
CA LYS A 331 -1.25 23.62 10.03
C LYS A 331 -0.52 23.32 11.34
N HIS A 332 -0.06 22.09 11.54
CA HIS A 332 0.61 21.69 12.77
C HIS A 332 2.09 22.05 12.75
N ALA A 333 2.57 22.69 13.82
CA ALA A 333 3.97 23.10 13.92
C ALA A 333 4.92 21.88 13.90
N GLY A 334 5.98 21.94 13.11
CA GLY A 334 6.95 20.86 12.99
C GLY A 334 6.57 19.74 12.02
N VAL A 335 5.44 19.87 11.31
CA VAL A 335 5.09 18.99 10.20
C VAL A 335 5.88 19.40 8.95
N LYS A 336 6.39 18.41 8.24
CA LYS A 336 7.06 18.56 6.96
C LYS A 336 6.57 17.49 5.99
N PHE A 337 6.04 17.89 4.83
CA PHE A 337 5.78 16.97 3.72
C PHE A 337 7.07 16.73 2.94
N CYS A 338 7.37 15.47 2.64
CA CYS A 338 8.58 15.03 1.95
C CYS A 338 8.33 13.76 1.15
N THR A 339 9.34 13.29 0.41
CA THR A 339 9.30 12.00 -0.28
C THR A 339 9.72 10.86 0.66
N PHE A 340 9.46 9.62 0.27
CA PHE A 340 9.90 8.45 1.03
C PHE A 340 11.43 8.30 1.01
N ASP A 341 12.07 8.67 -0.09
CA ASP A 341 13.53 8.71 -0.17
C ASP A 341 14.14 9.68 0.86
N GLU A 342 13.52 10.85 1.05
CA GLU A 342 13.93 11.82 2.07
C GLU A 342 13.69 11.29 3.49
N ILE A 343 12.62 10.50 3.74
CA ILE A 343 12.38 9.82 5.03
C ILE A 343 13.46 8.78 5.30
N ALA A 344 13.79 7.96 4.30
CA ALA A 344 14.83 6.93 4.44
C ALA A 344 16.20 7.55 4.73
N ASP A 345 16.55 8.65 4.08
CA ASP A 345 17.79 9.38 4.35
C ASP A 345 17.81 10.00 5.75
N ASP A 346 16.68 10.57 6.19
CA ASP A 346 16.53 11.11 7.55
C ASP A 346 16.70 10.02 8.60
N PHE A 347 16.04 8.88 8.41
CA PHE A 347 16.15 7.74 9.32
C PHE A 347 17.59 7.21 9.40
N ARG A 348 18.25 6.98 8.26
CA ARG A 348 19.65 6.51 8.22
C ARG A 348 20.60 7.47 8.92
N ARG A 349 20.38 8.77 8.79
CA ARG A 349 21.18 9.78 9.48
C ARG A 349 20.97 9.77 10.99
N ARG A 350 19.75 9.53 11.45
CA ARG A 350 19.41 9.48 12.90
C ARG A 350 19.84 8.18 13.58
N HIS A 351 19.78 7.10 12.82
CA HIS A 351 20.01 5.73 13.29
C HIS A 351 21.10 5.02 12.47
N PRO A 352 22.37 5.53 12.46
CA PRO A 352 23.42 4.90 11.68
C PRO A 352 23.72 3.51 12.22
N ARG A 353 23.75 2.49 11.33
CA ARG A 353 24.14 1.13 11.73
C ARG A 353 25.63 1.07 12.07
N GLN A 354 25.96 0.32 13.14
CA GLN A 354 27.35 0.02 13.50
C GLN A 354 27.93 -0.91 12.41
N GLY A 355 28.87 -0.43 11.65
CA GLY A 355 29.50 -1.15 10.52
C GLY A 355 29.55 -0.33 9.22
N ALA A 356 28.58 0.52 8.96
CA ALA A 356 28.60 1.41 7.78
C ALA A 356 29.71 2.47 7.84
N ALA A 357 30.12 2.88 9.05
CA ALA A 357 31.22 3.81 9.26
C ALA A 357 32.60 3.25 8.89
N ALA A 358 32.78 1.92 8.97
CA ALA A 358 34.05 1.28 8.63
C ALA A 358 34.27 1.13 7.11
N GLN A 359 33.20 1.03 6.33
CA GLN A 359 33.27 0.93 4.87
C GLN A 359 33.53 2.29 4.19
N ALA A 360 32.99 3.37 4.74
CA ALA A 360 33.22 4.72 4.25
C ALA A 360 34.67 5.19 4.48
N ALA A 361 35.34 4.69 5.53
CA ALA A 361 36.74 5.02 5.82
C ALA A 361 37.76 4.24 4.95
N HIS A 362 37.34 3.23 4.20
CA HIS A 362 38.19 2.45 3.30
C HIS A 362 38.00 2.79 1.81
N ALA A 363 37.05 3.69 1.49
CA ALA A 363 36.75 4.14 0.13
C ALA A 363 37.17 5.60 -0.14
N GLY A 364 37.91 6.24 0.79
CA GLY A 364 38.46 7.59 0.68
C GLY A 364 39.97 7.61 0.38
#